data_4752858a84b50e55d75c6bdc1d974213
#
_entry.id   4752858a84b50e55d75c6bdc1d974213
#
_cell.length_a   1.000
_cell.length_b   1.000
_cell.length_c   1.000
_cell.angle_alpha   90.00
_cell.angle_beta   90.00
_cell.angle_gamma   90.00
#
_symmetry.space_group_name_H-M   'P 1'
#
loop_
_entity.id
_entity.type
_entity.pdbx_description
1 polymer ?
#
loop_
_entity_poly.entity_id
_entity_poly.type
_entity_poly.pdbx_seq_one_letter_code
_entity_poly.pdbx_strand_id
1 'polypeptide(L)'
;MKEEKHDFNDLNENEKIHDGTDSDGIKELDNPAPNWILLILLFTYGFSLFYAIHYFGYPNNGKDQVSEYNRRISEAQVARNQTQNDSNGGVVLGKEEAIAEGAKLFTQKGCIACHGMNGEGNKIGPNLTDNYWINGCSQEKLIAIVTEGKPEKGMTPFKTMLTPDQIKYVVTYIKEKVVGSNPANAKEKQGEECKP
;
A
#
# COMPACT_ATOMS: atom_id res chain seq x y z
N MET A 1 37.71 -47.15 -12.33
CA MET A 1 38.09 -45.75 -12.55
C MET A 1 39.55 -45.64 -12.17
N LYS A 2 40.45 -45.37 -13.14
CA LYS A 2 41.86 -45.10 -12.84
C LYS A 2 41.94 -43.68 -12.30
N GLU A 3 42.37 -43.53 -11.05
CA GLU A 3 42.82 -42.25 -10.53
C GLU A 3 43.99 -41.77 -11.37
N GLU A 4 43.80 -40.77 -12.18
CA GLU A 4 44.88 -40.04 -12.84
C GLU A 4 45.59 -39.22 -11.74
N LYS A 5 46.68 -39.79 -11.21
CA LYS A 5 47.59 -39.05 -10.33
C LYS A 5 48.23 -37.97 -11.19
N HIS A 6 47.81 -36.74 -11.04
CA HIS A 6 48.52 -35.58 -11.57
C HIS A 6 49.92 -35.59 -10.97
N ASP A 7 50.92 -35.85 -11.83
CA ASP A 7 52.33 -35.80 -11.42
C ASP A 7 52.78 -34.33 -11.37
N PHE A 8 52.91 -33.80 -10.18
CA PHE A 8 53.35 -32.43 -9.93
C PHE A 8 54.81 -32.17 -10.32
N ASN A 9 55.53 -33.18 -10.88
CA ASN A 9 56.90 -33.02 -11.31
C ASN A 9 57.03 -32.36 -12.71
N ASP A 10 55.92 -32.20 -13.44
CA ASP A 10 55.88 -31.57 -14.77
C ASP A 10 55.44 -30.09 -14.72
N LEU A 11 55.58 -29.43 -13.56
CA LEU A 11 55.25 -28.03 -13.44
C LEU A 11 56.20 -27.17 -14.28
N ASN A 12 55.65 -26.22 -15.05
CA ASN A 12 56.43 -25.20 -15.75
C ASN A 12 57.24 -24.36 -14.75
N GLU A 13 58.42 -23.85 -15.15
CA GLU A 13 59.31 -23.03 -14.29
C GLU A 13 58.61 -21.84 -13.60
N ASN A 14 57.44 -21.44 -14.09
CA ASN A 14 56.64 -20.32 -13.56
C ASN A 14 55.51 -20.77 -12.61
N GLU A 15 55.28 -22.06 -12.44
CA GLU A 15 54.25 -22.59 -11.56
C GLU A 15 54.85 -22.95 -10.20
N LYS A 16 54.47 -22.20 -9.19
CA LYS A 16 54.91 -22.46 -7.81
C LYS A 16 53.76 -23.09 -7.02
N ILE A 17 54.09 -24.12 -6.26
CA ILE A 17 53.18 -24.71 -5.29
C ILE A 17 53.06 -23.72 -4.13
N HIS A 18 51.84 -23.40 -3.73
CA HIS A 18 51.60 -22.62 -2.54
C HIS A 18 52.01 -23.43 -1.29
N ASP A 19 53.04 -22.97 -0.60
CA ASP A 19 53.63 -23.64 0.56
C ASP A 19 52.91 -23.22 1.86
N GLY A 20 51.56 -23.04 1.76
CA GLY A 20 50.71 -22.81 2.91
C GLY A 20 50.52 -24.08 3.72
N THR A 21 50.29 -23.93 5.00
CA THR A 21 49.90 -25.01 5.92
C THR A 21 48.49 -25.47 5.59
N ASP A 22 48.36 -26.28 4.54
CA ASP A 22 47.09 -26.84 4.12
C ASP A 22 46.66 -27.89 5.13
N SER A 23 45.69 -27.54 5.96
CA SER A 23 45.11 -28.45 6.94
C SER A 23 44.32 -29.60 6.29
N ASP A 24 44.02 -29.51 4.99
CA ASP A 24 43.27 -30.49 4.21
C ASP A 24 44.16 -31.41 3.31
N GLY A 25 45.47 -31.15 3.21
CA GLY A 25 46.39 -31.92 2.40
C GLY A 25 46.26 -31.69 0.89
N ILE A 26 45.51 -30.69 0.44
CA ILE A 26 45.36 -30.32 -0.97
C ILE A 26 46.49 -29.34 -1.32
N LYS A 27 47.24 -29.68 -2.37
CA LYS A 27 48.28 -28.77 -2.91
C LYS A 27 47.68 -27.87 -3.97
N GLU A 28 47.81 -26.56 -3.78
CA GLU A 28 47.36 -25.57 -4.73
C GLU A 28 48.52 -24.92 -5.48
N LEU A 29 48.28 -24.53 -6.73
CA LEU A 29 49.26 -23.81 -7.54
C LEU A 29 49.14 -22.31 -7.29
N ASP A 30 50.24 -21.64 -6.99
CA ASP A 30 50.32 -20.20 -6.77
C ASP A 30 50.43 -19.47 -8.12
N ASN A 31 49.37 -19.49 -8.92
CA ASN A 31 49.32 -18.85 -10.21
C ASN A 31 48.74 -17.41 -10.10
N PRO A 32 49.32 -16.43 -10.79
CA PRO A 32 48.75 -15.09 -10.82
C PRO A 32 47.38 -15.12 -11.47
N ALA A 33 46.47 -14.33 -10.93
CA ALA A 33 45.10 -14.20 -11.47
C ALA A 33 45.17 -13.81 -12.96
N PRO A 34 44.39 -14.44 -13.84
CA PRO A 34 44.32 -14.08 -15.25
C PRO A 34 43.95 -12.61 -15.44
N ASN A 35 44.57 -11.94 -16.42
CA ASN A 35 44.36 -10.52 -16.67
C ASN A 35 42.90 -10.13 -16.88
N TRP A 36 42.07 -11.03 -17.43
CA TRP A 36 40.67 -10.75 -17.64
C TRP A 36 39.88 -10.60 -16.31
N ILE A 37 40.28 -11.36 -15.27
CA ILE A 37 39.67 -11.20 -13.94
C ILE A 37 40.02 -9.83 -13.35
N LEU A 38 41.28 -9.39 -13.47
CA LEU A 38 41.74 -8.08 -13.03
C LEU A 38 41.00 -6.96 -13.77
N LEU A 39 40.77 -7.11 -15.08
CA LEU A 39 39.98 -6.14 -15.87
C LEU A 39 38.52 -6.06 -15.38
N ILE A 40 37.88 -7.19 -15.09
CA ILE A 40 36.53 -7.21 -14.54
C ILE A 40 36.50 -6.52 -13.17
N LEU A 41 37.46 -6.81 -12.29
CA LEU A 41 37.54 -6.16 -10.97
C LEU A 41 37.74 -4.66 -11.10
N LEU A 42 38.62 -4.19 -11.98
CA LEU A 42 38.81 -2.76 -12.22
C LEU A 42 37.55 -2.09 -12.78
N PHE A 43 36.88 -2.76 -13.73
CA PHE A 43 35.64 -2.24 -14.30
C PHE A 43 34.53 -2.15 -13.24
N THR A 44 34.32 -3.21 -12.45
CA THR A 44 33.27 -3.20 -11.41
C THR A 44 33.58 -2.20 -10.30
N TYR A 45 34.85 -2.05 -9.93
CA TYR A 45 35.27 -1.02 -8.97
C TYR A 45 35.02 0.39 -9.49
N GLY A 46 35.43 0.68 -10.72
CA GLY A 46 35.20 1.97 -11.38
C GLY A 46 33.71 2.29 -11.52
N PHE A 47 32.92 1.28 -11.91
CA PHE A 47 31.48 1.41 -12.01
C PHE A 47 30.84 1.68 -10.63
N SER A 48 31.30 0.98 -9.58
CA SER A 48 30.82 1.19 -8.20
C SER A 48 31.10 2.61 -7.71
N LEU A 49 32.30 3.12 -7.96
CA LEU A 49 32.64 4.53 -7.63
C LEU A 49 31.75 5.53 -8.39
N PHE A 50 31.62 5.31 -9.70
CA PHE A 50 30.75 6.16 -10.52
C PHE A 50 29.31 6.15 -10.01
N TYR A 51 28.78 4.96 -9.72
CA TYR A 51 27.44 4.78 -9.17
C TYR A 51 27.28 5.50 -7.83
N ALA A 52 28.24 5.30 -6.91
CA ALA A 52 28.22 5.94 -5.60
C ALA A 52 28.24 7.48 -5.70
N ILE A 53 29.11 8.03 -6.54
CA ILE A 53 29.19 9.47 -6.75
C ILE A 53 27.90 10.00 -7.41
N HIS A 54 27.38 9.26 -8.42
CA HIS A 54 26.18 9.68 -9.16
C HIS A 54 24.91 9.69 -8.31
N TYR A 55 24.76 8.70 -7.42
CA TYR A 55 23.55 8.56 -6.59
C TYR A 55 23.65 9.21 -5.21
N PHE A 56 24.85 9.20 -4.60
CA PHE A 56 25.04 9.68 -3.23
C PHE A 56 25.92 10.94 -3.13
N GLY A 57 26.77 11.19 -4.12
CA GLY A 57 27.73 12.29 -4.07
C GLY A 57 27.13 13.68 -4.30
N TYR A 58 25.94 13.76 -4.86
CA TYR A 58 25.22 15.02 -5.05
C TYR A 58 23.98 15.03 -4.17
N PRO A 59 24.05 15.58 -2.96
CA PRO A 59 22.86 15.73 -2.12
C PRO A 59 21.82 16.58 -2.89
N ASN A 60 20.60 16.08 -2.98
CA ASN A 60 19.45 16.70 -3.65
C ASN A 60 19.37 16.59 -5.18
N ASN A 61 20.06 15.67 -5.83
CA ASN A 61 19.81 15.45 -7.27
C ASN A 61 18.47 14.75 -7.59
N GLY A 62 17.72 14.36 -6.54
CA GLY A 62 16.37 13.79 -6.66
C GLY A 62 16.30 12.41 -7.31
N LYS A 63 17.44 11.71 -7.44
CA LYS A 63 17.52 10.39 -8.08
C LYS A 63 17.53 9.22 -7.12
N ASP A 64 17.54 9.49 -5.81
CA ASP A 64 17.40 8.47 -4.79
C ASP A 64 15.95 7.97 -4.73
N GLN A 65 15.77 6.72 -4.37
CA GLN A 65 14.46 6.06 -4.31
C GLN A 65 13.45 6.81 -3.42
N VAL A 66 13.93 7.43 -2.33
CA VAL A 66 13.08 8.17 -1.40
C VAL A 66 12.56 9.47 -2.05
N SER A 67 13.43 10.21 -2.74
CA SER A 67 13.04 11.43 -3.46
C SER A 67 12.07 11.13 -4.60
N GLU A 68 12.31 10.07 -5.37
CA GLU A 68 11.40 9.65 -6.43
C GLU A 68 10.05 9.20 -5.87
N TYR A 69 10.04 8.43 -4.79
CA TYR A 69 8.83 8.03 -4.10
C TYR A 69 8.03 9.24 -3.60
N ASN A 70 8.69 10.17 -2.92
CA ASN A 70 8.06 11.39 -2.43
C ASN A 70 7.52 12.26 -3.57
N ARG A 71 8.26 12.35 -4.68
CA ARG A 71 7.80 13.06 -5.89
C ARG A 71 6.55 12.40 -6.46
N ARG A 72 6.54 11.09 -6.63
CA ARG A 72 5.36 10.35 -7.14
C ARG A 72 4.14 10.49 -6.23
N ILE A 73 4.35 10.47 -4.91
CA ILE A 73 3.26 10.74 -3.96
C ILE A 73 2.76 12.17 -4.09
N SER A 74 3.65 13.16 -4.17
CA SER A 74 3.23 14.57 -4.31
C SER A 74 2.51 14.81 -5.64
N GLU A 75 2.98 14.24 -6.75
CA GLU A 75 2.32 14.30 -8.05
C GLU A 75 0.93 13.64 -8.02
N ALA A 76 0.82 12.47 -7.39
CA ALA A 76 -0.46 11.79 -7.21
C ALA A 76 -1.41 12.59 -6.30
N GLN A 77 -0.90 13.24 -5.26
CA GLN A 77 -1.68 14.13 -4.41
C GLN A 77 -2.13 15.40 -5.15
N VAL A 78 -1.25 15.99 -5.95
CA VAL A 78 -1.59 17.16 -6.79
C VAL A 78 -2.62 16.77 -7.84
N ALA A 79 -2.44 15.66 -8.54
CA ALA A 79 -3.42 15.15 -9.51
C ALA A 79 -4.76 14.85 -8.82
N ARG A 80 -4.74 14.25 -7.63
CA ARG A 80 -5.95 14.00 -6.83
C ARG A 80 -6.62 15.31 -6.39
N ASN A 81 -5.83 16.30 -5.96
CA ASN A 81 -6.33 17.61 -5.56
C ASN A 81 -6.85 18.42 -6.76
N GLN A 82 -6.24 18.27 -7.95
CA GLN A 82 -6.76 18.87 -9.18
C GLN A 82 -8.09 18.23 -9.59
N THR A 83 -8.19 16.91 -9.53
CA THR A 83 -9.46 16.20 -9.75
C THR A 83 -10.49 16.57 -8.68
N GLN A 84 -10.05 16.87 -7.45
CA GLN A 84 -10.93 17.38 -6.39
C GLN A 84 -11.30 18.84 -6.56
N ASN A 85 -10.43 19.69 -7.15
CA ASN A 85 -10.75 21.08 -7.45
C ASN A 85 -11.64 21.22 -8.70
N ASP A 86 -11.47 20.34 -9.69
CA ASP A 86 -12.43 20.21 -10.80
C ASP A 86 -13.76 19.62 -10.34
N SER A 87 -13.76 18.86 -9.21
CA SER A 87 -14.96 18.37 -8.51
C SER A 87 -15.50 19.36 -7.47
N ASN A 88 -14.71 20.40 -7.10
CA ASN A 88 -15.14 21.51 -6.23
C ASN A 88 -15.84 22.64 -7.00
N GLY A 89 -15.85 22.58 -8.33
CA GLY A 89 -16.96 23.11 -9.10
C GLY A 89 -18.12 22.15 -8.98
N GLY A 90 -18.63 22.00 -7.73
CA GLY A 90 -19.60 20.99 -7.36
C GLY A 90 -20.80 21.03 -8.30
N VAL A 91 -20.87 20.05 -9.20
CA VAL A 91 -22.16 19.54 -9.61
C VAL A 91 -22.76 18.98 -8.33
N VAL A 92 -23.51 19.80 -7.62
CA VAL A 92 -24.39 19.34 -6.55
C VAL A 92 -25.35 18.41 -7.27
N LEU A 93 -25.02 17.10 -7.24
CA LEU A 93 -25.89 16.08 -7.80
C LEU A 93 -27.28 16.27 -7.23
N GLY A 94 -28.30 16.18 -8.07
CA GLY A 94 -29.65 16.14 -7.59
C GLY A 94 -29.81 15.06 -6.51
N LYS A 95 -30.74 15.21 -5.60
CA LYS A 95 -30.93 14.29 -4.46
C LYS A 95 -30.95 12.82 -4.93
N GLU A 96 -31.64 12.53 -6.02
CA GLU A 96 -31.75 11.16 -6.56
C GLU A 96 -30.40 10.64 -7.13
N GLU A 97 -29.63 11.50 -7.78
CA GLU A 97 -28.30 11.15 -8.31
C GLU A 97 -27.30 10.93 -7.17
N ALA A 98 -27.37 11.75 -6.11
CA ALA A 98 -26.56 11.60 -4.91
C ALA A 98 -26.85 10.27 -4.19
N ILE A 99 -28.11 9.87 -4.12
CA ILE A 99 -28.54 8.58 -3.58
C ILE A 99 -27.99 7.42 -4.43
N ALA A 100 -28.11 7.51 -5.76
CA ALA A 100 -27.63 6.46 -6.67
C ALA A 100 -26.11 6.30 -6.58
N GLU A 101 -25.36 7.41 -6.54
CA GLU A 101 -23.91 7.38 -6.37
C GLU A 101 -23.52 6.88 -4.98
N GLY A 102 -24.21 7.28 -3.94
CA GLY A 102 -24.04 6.77 -2.58
C GLY A 102 -24.21 5.26 -2.47
N ALA A 103 -25.22 4.70 -3.14
CA ALA A 103 -25.47 3.26 -3.20
C ALA A 103 -24.31 2.50 -3.86
N LYS A 104 -23.78 3.02 -4.98
CA LYS A 104 -22.59 2.44 -5.64
C LYS A 104 -21.37 2.47 -4.72
N LEU A 105 -21.10 3.62 -4.10
CA LEU A 105 -19.98 3.80 -3.18
C LEU A 105 -20.09 2.88 -1.96
N PHE A 106 -21.29 2.71 -1.40
CA PHE A 106 -21.55 1.81 -0.27
C PHE A 106 -21.12 0.38 -0.58
N THR A 107 -21.40 -0.09 -1.80
CA THR A 107 -20.99 -1.43 -2.28
C THR A 107 -19.50 -1.47 -2.63
N GLN A 108 -19.02 -0.54 -3.44
CA GLN A 108 -17.66 -0.56 -3.99
C GLN A 108 -16.57 -0.31 -2.94
N LYS A 109 -16.88 0.47 -1.92
CA LYS A 109 -15.92 0.79 -0.85
C LYS A 109 -15.98 -0.17 0.34
N GLY A 110 -16.73 -1.27 0.19
CA GLY A 110 -16.73 -2.37 1.14
C GLY A 110 -17.54 -2.14 2.41
N CYS A 111 -18.43 -1.14 2.46
CA CYS A 111 -19.30 -0.92 3.62
C CYS A 111 -20.18 -2.15 3.89
N ILE A 112 -20.61 -2.84 2.83
CA ILE A 112 -21.41 -4.07 2.90
C ILE A 112 -20.74 -5.20 3.68
N ALA A 113 -19.41 -5.24 3.74
CA ALA A 113 -18.68 -6.29 4.44
C ALA A 113 -18.99 -6.32 5.95
N CYS A 114 -19.21 -5.15 6.54
CA CYS A 114 -19.52 -4.99 7.95
C CYS A 114 -21.01 -4.68 8.22
N HIS A 115 -21.64 -3.89 7.34
CA HIS A 115 -23.01 -3.44 7.54
C HIS A 115 -24.06 -4.29 6.85
N GLY A 116 -23.66 -5.29 6.04
CA GLY A 116 -24.57 -6.11 5.25
C GLY A 116 -24.96 -5.42 3.92
N MET A 117 -25.50 -6.24 2.99
CA MET A 117 -25.82 -5.78 1.63
C MET A 117 -26.90 -4.68 1.62
N ASN A 118 -27.87 -4.79 2.52
CA ASN A 118 -28.97 -3.86 2.68
C ASN A 118 -28.82 -2.96 3.92
N GLY A 119 -27.65 -2.97 4.58
CA GLY A 119 -27.41 -2.23 5.81
C GLY A 119 -27.93 -2.91 7.08
N GLU A 120 -28.35 -4.19 7.01
CA GLU A 120 -28.93 -4.96 8.11
C GLU A 120 -28.00 -5.20 9.29
N GLY A 121 -26.69 -4.93 9.11
CA GLY A 121 -25.66 -5.23 10.09
C GLY A 121 -25.23 -6.69 10.09
N ASN A 122 -24.13 -6.97 10.75
CA ASN A 122 -23.63 -8.33 10.99
C ASN A 122 -22.88 -8.41 12.33
N LYS A 123 -22.05 -9.44 12.52
CA LYS A 123 -21.26 -9.60 13.76
C LYS A 123 -20.33 -8.42 14.04
N ILE A 124 -19.83 -7.74 13.00
CA ILE A 124 -18.84 -6.66 13.09
C ILE A 124 -19.53 -5.29 13.14
N GLY A 125 -20.35 -4.99 12.10
CA GLY A 125 -21.01 -3.70 11.96
C GLY A 125 -22.42 -3.65 12.57
N PRO A 126 -22.85 -2.46 13.03
CA PRO A 126 -24.22 -2.24 13.48
C PRO A 126 -25.22 -2.27 12.32
N ASN A 127 -26.49 -2.47 12.70
CA ASN A 127 -27.65 -2.26 11.84
C ASN A 127 -27.77 -0.76 11.48
N LEU A 128 -27.98 -0.45 10.22
CA LEU A 128 -28.19 0.90 9.70
C LEU A 128 -29.63 1.10 9.21
N THR A 129 -30.47 0.06 9.31
CA THR A 129 -31.83 0.09 8.77
C THR A 129 -32.88 0.61 9.75
N ASP A 130 -32.54 0.63 11.04
CA ASP A 130 -33.42 1.11 12.09
C ASP A 130 -33.12 2.56 12.50
N ASN A 131 -33.94 3.12 13.40
CA ASN A 131 -33.77 4.49 13.92
C ASN A 131 -32.91 4.55 15.19
N TYR A 132 -32.14 3.49 15.51
CA TYR A 132 -31.28 3.44 16.70
C TYR A 132 -29.81 3.65 16.31
N TRP A 133 -29.19 4.64 16.93
CA TRP A 133 -27.84 5.07 16.55
C TRP A 133 -26.91 5.10 17.76
N ILE A 134 -25.76 4.45 17.61
CA ILE A 134 -24.73 4.36 18.66
C ILE A 134 -24.03 5.71 18.87
N ASN A 135 -23.85 6.47 17.81
CA ASN A 135 -23.03 7.69 17.82
C ASN A 135 -23.83 8.96 17.43
N GLY A 136 -25.16 8.85 17.45
CA GLY A 136 -26.07 9.92 17.05
C GLY A 136 -26.41 9.90 15.57
N CYS A 137 -27.54 10.53 15.22
CA CYS A 137 -28.22 10.43 13.93
C CYS A 137 -28.17 11.69 13.06
N SER A 138 -27.56 12.78 13.55
CA SER A 138 -27.46 13.97 12.73
C SER A 138 -26.54 13.72 11.52
N GLN A 139 -26.83 14.36 10.42
CA GLN A 139 -26.07 14.18 9.18
C GLN A 139 -24.58 14.49 9.39
N GLU A 140 -24.28 15.51 10.17
CA GLU A 140 -22.92 15.94 10.49
C GLU A 140 -22.17 14.86 11.28
N LYS A 141 -22.84 14.23 12.27
CA LYS A 141 -22.25 13.13 13.05
C LYS A 141 -21.99 11.90 12.19
N LEU A 142 -22.92 11.56 11.30
CA LEU A 142 -22.72 10.43 10.37
C LEU A 142 -21.57 10.69 9.39
N ILE A 143 -21.47 11.90 8.85
CA ILE A 143 -20.35 12.32 8.01
C ILE A 143 -19.03 12.22 8.79
N ALA A 144 -18.99 12.72 10.03
CA ALA A 144 -17.79 12.66 10.87
C ALA A 144 -17.36 11.22 11.16
N ILE A 145 -18.31 10.31 11.45
CA ILE A 145 -18.02 8.90 11.69
C ILE A 145 -17.47 8.20 10.45
N VAL A 146 -18.04 8.44 9.27
CA VAL A 146 -17.53 7.86 8.04
C VAL A 146 -16.15 8.45 7.71
N THR A 147 -15.94 9.74 7.95
CA THR A 147 -14.66 10.41 7.71
C THR A 147 -13.55 9.86 8.59
N GLU A 148 -13.77 9.86 9.92
CA GLU A 148 -12.75 9.50 10.91
C GLU A 148 -12.72 8.01 11.23
N GLY A 149 -13.77 7.28 10.91
CA GLY A 149 -13.92 5.88 11.28
C GLY A 149 -14.08 5.66 12.79
N LYS A 150 -14.01 4.40 13.18
CA LYS A 150 -13.94 3.92 14.56
C LYS A 150 -12.96 2.76 14.62
N PRO A 151 -11.64 3.02 14.55
CA PRO A 151 -10.62 1.97 14.47
C PRO A 151 -10.69 0.99 15.64
N GLU A 152 -11.03 1.47 16.84
CA GLU A 152 -11.23 0.66 18.04
C GLU A 152 -12.42 -0.32 17.95
N LYS A 153 -13.32 -0.11 16.98
CA LYS A 153 -14.47 -0.98 16.65
C LYS A 153 -14.33 -1.65 15.29
N GLY A 154 -13.16 -1.52 14.63
CA GLY A 154 -12.88 -2.11 13.33
C GLY A 154 -13.39 -1.32 12.12
N MET A 155 -13.94 -0.12 12.30
CA MET A 155 -14.34 0.73 11.19
C MET A 155 -13.18 1.65 10.77
N THR A 156 -12.65 1.45 9.58
CA THR A 156 -11.54 2.24 9.03
C THR A 156 -11.96 3.66 8.68
N PRO A 157 -11.05 4.67 8.78
CA PRO A 157 -11.30 6.03 8.29
C PRO A 157 -11.44 6.06 6.77
N PHE A 158 -12.51 6.66 6.25
CA PHE A 158 -12.72 6.76 4.81
C PHE A 158 -12.21 8.06 4.19
N LYS A 159 -11.71 9.01 4.97
CA LYS A 159 -11.14 10.29 4.47
C LYS A 159 -9.97 10.13 3.48
N THR A 160 -9.29 8.99 3.51
CA THR A 160 -8.20 8.67 2.57
C THR A 160 -8.69 7.99 1.29
N MET A 161 -9.93 7.47 1.28
CA MET A 161 -10.49 6.66 0.19
C MET A 161 -11.68 7.31 -0.51
N LEU A 162 -12.30 8.29 0.11
CA LEU A 162 -13.48 9.01 -0.38
C LEU A 162 -13.27 10.52 -0.26
N THR A 163 -13.79 11.27 -1.22
CA THR A 163 -13.86 12.72 -1.13
C THR A 163 -14.95 13.14 -0.12
N PRO A 164 -14.92 14.37 0.41
CA PRO A 164 -15.97 14.87 1.30
C PRO A 164 -17.38 14.77 0.70
N ASP A 165 -17.53 15.03 -0.61
CA ASP A 165 -18.82 14.91 -1.27
C ASP A 165 -19.27 13.48 -1.46
N GLN A 166 -18.34 12.56 -1.78
CA GLN A 166 -18.63 11.13 -1.82
C GLN A 166 -19.10 10.60 -0.45
N ILE A 167 -18.50 11.07 0.64
CA ILE A 167 -18.96 10.73 2.00
C ILE A 167 -20.37 11.24 2.24
N LYS A 168 -20.68 12.47 1.81
CA LYS A 168 -22.06 13.02 1.89
C LYS A 168 -23.04 12.15 1.09
N TYR A 169 -22.69 11.70 -0.11
CA TYR A 169 -23.55 10.84 -0.93
C TYR A 169 -23.82 9.50 -0.24
N VAL A 170 -22.82 8.85 0.33
CA VAL A 170 -23.00 7.61 1.11
C VAL A 170 -23.93 7.85 2.29
N VAL A 171 -23.73 8.92 3.06
CA VAL A 171 -24.58 9.26 4.21
C VAL A 171 -26.01 9.58 3.76
N THR A 172 -26.18 10.29 2.64
CA THR A 172 -27.51 10.57 2.06
C THR A 172 -28.22 9.28 1.66
N TYR A 173 -27.52 8.36 0.98
CA TYR A 173 -28.07 7.05 0.64
C TYR A 173 -28.52 6.28 1.89
N ILE A 174 -27.70 6.22 2.93
CA ILE A 174 -28.06 5.55 4.18
C ILE A 174 -29.32 6.13 4.78
N LYS A 175 -29.42 7.45 4.91
CA LYS A 175 -30.56 8.15 5.53
C LYS A 175 -31.86 8.01 4.72
N GLU A 176 -31.78 8.04 3.40
CA GLU A 176 -32.96 8.12 2.54
C GLU A 176 -33.46 6.75 2.05
N LYS A 177 -32.58 5.74 1.98
CA LYS A 177 -32.94 4.42 1.42
C LYS A 177 -32.69 3.24 2.35
N VAL A 178 -31.70 3.34 3.25
CA VAL A 178 -31.37 2.23 4.15
C VAL A 178 -32.19 2.31 5.45
N VAL A 179 -32.23 3.48 6.08
CA VAL A 179 -33.05 3.70 7.27
C VAL A 179 -34.53 3.48 6.95
N GLY A 180 -35.18 2.68 7.78
CA GLY A 180 -36.62 2.34 7.61
C GLY A 180 -36.86 1.11 6.72
N SER A 181 -35.86 0.53 6.08
CA SER A 181 -36.03 -0.66 5.22
C SER A 181 -36.31 -1.95 6.01
N ASN A 182 -35.85 -2.06 7.24
CA ASN A 182 -36.09 -3.13 8.22
C ASN A 182 -36.14 -4.55 7.62
N PRO A 183 -35.07 -5.06 7.00
CA PRO A 183 -35.05 -6.42 6.47
C PRO A 183 -35.23 -7.47 7.60
N ALA A 184 -35.85 -8.61 7.30
CA ALA A 184 -36.20 -9.63 8.28
C ALA A 184 -35.00 -10.21 9.07
N ASN A 185 -33.79 -10.13 8.51
CA ASN A 185 -32.54 -10.59 9.11
C ASN A 185 -31.71 -9.47 9.75
N ALA A 186 -32.32 -8.30 9.99
CA ALA A 186 -31.63 -7.18 10.58
C ALA A 186 -31.14 -7.51 12.00
N LYS A 187 -29.92 -7.05 12.32
CA LYS A 187 -29.35 -7.18 13.65
C LYS A 187 -30.18 -6.39 14.66
N GLU A 188 -30.18 -6.83 15.90
CA GLU A 188 -30.87 -6.16 17.00
C GLU A 188 -30.48 -4.69 17.10
N LYS A 189 -31.47 -3.89 17.53
CA LYS A 189 -31.34 -2.43 17.71
C LYS A 189 -30.21 -2.08 18.67
N GLN A 190 -29.37 -1.12 18.32
CA GLN A 190 -28.22 -0.72 19.12
C GLN A 190 -28.12 0.81 19.22
N GLY A 191 -27.95 1.31 20.44
CA GLY A 191 -27.81 2.73 20.70
C GLY A 191 -29.08 3.41 21.15
N GLU A 192 -29.19 4.71 20.90
CA GLU A 192 -30.31 5.56 21.29
C GLU A 192 -31.27 5.79 20.12
N GLU A 193 -32.54 5.83 20.44
CA GLU A 193 -33.55 6.13 19.42
C GLU A 193 -33.47 7.58 18.97
N CYS A 194 -33.30 7.78 17.68
CA CYS A 194 -33.40 9.10 17.08
C CYS A 194 -34.83 9.41 16.69
N LYS A 195 -35.43 10.34 17.41
CA LYS A 195 -36.70 10.90 17.03
C LYS A 195 -36.50 11.84 15.84
N PRO A 196 -37.40 11.81 14.85
CA PRO A 196 -37.38 12.69 13.68
C PRO A 196 -37.48 14.18 14.03
#